data_c0b3bc1ea5c885a696b41d57bac3aa43
#
_entry.id   c0b3bc1ea5c885a696b41d57bac3aa43
#
_cell.length_a   1.000
_cell.length_b   1.000
_cell.length_c   1.000
_cell.angle_alpha   90.00
_cell.angle_beta   90.00
_cell.angle_gamma   90.00
#
_symmetry.space_group_name_H-M   'P 1'
#
loop_
_entity.id
_entity.type
_entity.pdbx_description
1 polymer ?
#
loop_
_entity_poly.entity_id
_entity_poly.type
_entity_poly.pdbx_seq_one_letter_code
_entity_poly.pdbx_strand_id
1 'polypeptide(L)'
;MRSLNRLKWLHAFEATARHGSFTGAARELGVTPAAVGQLVRALEEWVGHPLLHRTRAGKARLTLVSEAQEALQDITQGLDKLESGLNK
;
A
#
# COMPACT_ATOMS: atom_id res chain seq x y z
N MET A 1 -18.01 9.77 9.71
CA MET A 1 -17.38 8.58 10.23
C MET A 1 -16.22 8.14 9.38
N ARG A 2 -15.15 7.71 10.00
CA ARG A 2 -13.99 7.25 9.26
C ARG A 2 -14.23 5.91 8.61
N SER A 3 -13.77 5.79 7.39
CA SER A 3 -13.89 4.52 6.67
C SER A 3 -12.75 3.60 7.10
N LEU A 4 -13.09 2.43 7.63
CA LEU A 4 -12.09 1.40 7.91
C LEU A 4 -11.47 0.87 6.64
N ASN A 5 -12.17 1.01 5.50
CA ASN A 5 -11.64 0.59 4.21
C ASN A 5 -10.41 1.38 3.82
N ARG A 6 -10.37 2.67 4.13
CA ARG A 6 -9.20 3.49 3.83
C ARG A 6 -7.97 2.98 4.56
N LEU A 7 -8.14 2.54 5.80
CA LEU A 7 -7.04 1.97 6.55
C LEU A 7 -6.50 0.71 5.88
N LYS A 8 -7.39 -0.13 5.36
CA LYS A 8 -6.98 -1.31 4.60
C LYS A 8 -6.25 -0.93 3.32
N TRP A 9 -6.72 0.10 2.63
CA TRP A 9 -6.05 0.58 1.41
C TRP A 9 -4.64 1.06 1.73
N LEU A 10 -4.47 1.83 2.78
CA LEU A 10 -3.17 2.36 3.19
C LEU A 10 -2.23 1.23 3.60
N HIS A 11 -2.75 0.25 4.32
CA HIS A 11 -1.96 -0.90 4.74
C HIS A 11 -1.47 -1.70 3.55
N ALA A 12 -2.36 -1.95 2.58
CA ALA A 12 -2.00 -2.66 1.35
C ALA A 12 -0.97 -1.89 0.53
N PHE A 13 -1.13 -0.58 0.43
CA PHE A 13 -0.20 0.27 -0.30
C PHE A 13 1.19 0.25 0.34
N GLU A 14 1.26 0.42 1.65
CA GLU A 14 2.53 0.44 2.36
C GLU A 14 3.28 -0.89 2.20
N ALA A 15 2.58 -2.01 2.37
CA ALA A 15 3.19 -3.31 2.21
C ALA A 15 3.66 -3.54 0.78
N THR A 16 2.86 -3.12 -0.20
CA THR A 16 3.22 -3.26 -1.61
C THR A 16 4.47 -2.43 -1.93
N ALA A 17 4.53 -1.21 -1.45
CA ALA A 17 5.68 -0.34 -1.67
C ALA A 17 6.95 -0.92 -1.05
N ARG A 18 6.83 -1.45 0.15
CA ARG A 18 7.96 -2.00 0.89
C ARG A 18 8.49 -3.28 0.23
N HIS A 19 7.59 -4.14 -0.25
CA HIS A 19 7.98 -5.37 -0.94
C HIS A 19 8.32 -5.18 -2.40
N GLY A 20 7.85 -4.11 -3.02
CA GLY A 20 8.01 -3.90 -4.44
C GLY A 20 7.17 -4.84 -5.30
N SER A 21 6.17 -5.51 -4.71
CA SER A 21 5.33 -6.44 -5.44
C SER A 21 4.02 -6.69 -4.70
N PHE A 22 2.97 -6.97 -5.47
CA PHE A 22 1.69 -7.38 -4.88
C PHE A 22 1.81 -8.76 -4.22
N THR A 23 2.61 -9.63 -4.79
CA THR A 23 2.79 -10.98 -4.24
C THR A 23 3.41 -10.95 -2.86
N GLY A 24 4.46 -10.15 -2.67
CA GLY A 24 5.10 -10.01 -1.37
C GLY A 24 4.17 -9.42 -0.33
N ALA A 25 3.43 -8.38 -0.71
CA ALA A 25 2.48 -7.75 0.18
C ALA A 25 1.36 -8.73 0.57
N ALA A 26 0.86 -9.48 -0.41
CA ALA A 26 -0.21 -10.45 -0.17
C ALA A 26 0.22 -11.50 0.84
N ARG A 27 1.45 -11.98 0.71
CA ARG A 27 1.99 -12.98 1.63
C ARG A 27 2.05 -12.43 3.05
N GLU A 28 2.50 -11.20 3.21
CA GLU A 28 2.56 -10.57 4.52
C GLU A 28 1.18 -10.35 5.12
N LEU A 29 0.22 -9.93 4.30
CA LEU A 29 -1.11 -9.57 4.78
C LEU A 29 -2.07 -10.75 4.87
N GLY A 30 -1.67 -11.91 4.36
CA GLY A 30 -2.52 -13.10 4.40
C GLY A 30 -3.71 -13.03 3.46
N VAL A 31 -3.55 -12.40 2.31
CA VAL A 31 -4.59 -12.26 1.29
C VAL A 31 -4.01 -12.62 -0.07
N THR A 32 -4.82 -12.54 -1.13
CA THR A 32 -4.34 -12.83 -2.48
C THR A 32 -3.71 -11.59 -3.10
N PRO A 33 -2.78 -11.75 -4.07
CA PRO A 33 -2.23 -10.60 -4.78
C PRO A 33 -3.30 -9.76 -5.49
N ALA A 34 -4.34 -10.42 -6.03
CA ALA A 34 -5.43 -9.70 -6.67
C ALA A 34 -6.16 -8.80 -5.67
N ALA A 35 -6.36 -9.29 -4.44
CA ALA A 35 -7.00 -8.50 -3.39
C ALA A 35 -6.15 -7.28 -3.04
N VAL A 36 -4.84 -7.46 -2.92
CA VAL A 36 -3.94 -6.34 -2.64
C VAL A 36 -4.03 -5.31 -3.77
N GLY A 37 -3.99 -5.76 -5.02
CA GLY A 37 -4.09 -4.86 -6.17
C GLY A 37 -5.38 -4.05 -6.15
N GLN A 38 -6.49 -4.67 -5.78
CA GLN A 38 -7.77 -3.97 -5.69
C GLN A 38 -7.76 -2.91 -4.59
N LEU A 39 -7.16 -3.21 -3.45
CA LEU A 39 -7.08 -2.26 -2.34
C LEU A 39 -6.22 -1.05 -2.73
N VAL A 40 -5.09 -1.29 -3.39
CA VAL A 40 -4.23 -0.20 -3.85
C VAL A 40 -4.94 0.64 -4.90
N ARG A 41 -5.66 -0.01 -5.83
CA ARG A 41 -6.41 0.72 -6.85
C ARG A 41 -7.49 1.59 -6.24
N ALA A 42 -8.16 1.09 -5.20
CA ALA A 42 -9.17 1.89 -4.50
C ALA A 42 -8.54 3.15 -3.90
N LEU A 43 -7.36 3.01 -3.32
CA LEU A 43 -6.64 4.16 -2.77
C LEU A 43 -6.28 5.15 -3.88
N GLU A 44 -5.78 4.66 -5.01
CA GLU A 44 -5.41 5.50 -6.14
C GLU A 44 -6.62 6.26 -6.68
N GLU A 45 -7.76 5.61 -6.75
CA GLU A 45 -9.00 6.26 -7.19
C GLU A 45 -9.42 7.35 -6.20
N TRP A 46 -9.28 7.08 -4.93
CA TRP A 46 -9.66 8.03 -3.92
C TRP A 46 -8.76 9.28 -3.93
N VAL A 47 -7.44 9.10 -4.11
CA VAL A 47 -6.54 10.24 -4.19
C VAL A 47 -6.56 10.92 -5.57
N GLY A 48 -7.02 10.24 -6.60
CA GLY A 48 -7.22 10.81 -7.92
C GLY A 48 -6.06 10.65 -8.88
N HIS A 49 -5.05 9.88 -8.54
CA HIS A 49 -3.92 9.62 -9.46
C HIS A 49 -3.20 8.33 -9.05
N PRO A 50 -2.42 7.75 -9.98
CA PRO A 50 -1.63 6.56 -9.64
C PRO A 50 -0.57 6.88 -8.59
N LEU A 51 -0.29 5.91 -7.74
CA LEU A 51 0.75 5.99 -6.72
C LEU A 51 1.92 5.09 -7.04
N LEU A 52 1.72 4.09 -7.89
CA LEU A 52 2.74 3.11 -8.23
C LEU A 52 2.95 3.08 -9.73
N HIS A 53 4.22 2.96 -10.13
CA HIS A 53 4.58 2.62 -11.51
C HIS A 53 4.60 1.11 -11.63
N ARG A 54 3.93 0.60 -12.67
CA ARG A 54 3.96 -0.83 -12.97
C ARG A 54 4.86 -1.03 -14.17
N THR A 55 5.93 -1.81 -13.99
CA THR A 55 6.83 -2.09 -15.08
C THR A 55 6.34 -3.29 -15.87
N ARG A 56 6.58 -3.24 -17.18
CA ARG A 56 6.12 -4.29 -18.08
C ARG A 56 7.11 -5.41 -18.26
N ALA A 57 8.29 -5.28 -17.73
CA ALA A 57 9.36 -6.23 -18.02
C ALA A 57 9.23 -7.44 -17.14
N GLY A 58 8.42 -8.41 -17.55
CA GLY A 58 8.41 -9.78 -17.03
C GLY A 58 8.49 -9.99 -15.52
N LYS A 59 9.08 -9.10 -14.79
CA LYS A 59 9.08 -9.10 -13.34
C LYS A 59 8.37 -7.86 -12.88
N ALA A 60 7.24 -8.05 -12.27
CA ALA A 60 6.44 -6.97 -11.76
C ALA A 60 7.16 -6.31 -10.59
N ARG A 61 8.00 -5.35 -10.88
CA ARG A 61 8.57 -4.53 -9.85
C ARG A 61 7.80 -3.23 -9.81
N LEU A 62 7.19 -2.97 -8.68
CA LEU A 62 6.40 -1.77 -8.50
C LEU A 62 7.26 -0.74 -7.81
N THR A 63 7.31 0.45 -8.39
CA THR A 63 8.04 1.58 -7.79
C THR A 63 7.06 2.71 -7.56
N LEU A 64 7.37 3.55 -6.57
CA LEU A 64 6.51 4.68 -6.24
C LEU A 64 6.67 5.81 -7.24
N VAL A 65 5.56 6.49 -7.55
CA VAL A 65 5.66 7.78 -8.22
C VAL A 65 6.28 8.78 -7.24
N SER A 66 6.92 9.84 -7.77
CA SER A 66 7.64 10.79 -6.90
C SER A 66 6.75 11.38 -5.83
N GLU A 67 5.53 11.73 -6.19
CA GLU A 67 4.59 12.35 -5.25
C GLU A 67 4.21 11.41 -4.11
N ALA A 68 4.30 10.10 -4.32
CA ALA A 68 3.93 9.13 -3.31
C ALA A 68 5.05 8.82 -2.32
N GLN A 69 6.29 9.16 -2.64
CA GLN A 69 7.42 8.81 -1.78
C GLN A 69 7.35 9.50 -0.43
N GLU A 70 7.01 10.79 -0.45
CA GLU A 70 6.87 11.56 0.78
C GLU A 70 5.67 11.07 1.59
N ALA A 71 4.56 10.86 0.91
CA ALA A 71 3.35 10.36 1.55
C ALA A 71 3.57 9.00 2.19
N LEU A 72 4.38 8.15 1.57
CA LEU A 72 4.66 6.83 2.11
C LEU A 72 5.34 6.91 3.47
N GLN A 73 6.27 7.85 3.66
CA GLN A 73 6.92 8.01 4.95
C GLN A 73 5.92 8.30 6.05
N ASP A 74 4.99 9.21 5.79
CA ASP A 74 3.96 9.55 6.77
C ASP A 74 3.03 8.37 7.04
N ILE A 75 2.67 7.63 5.99
CA ILE A 75 1.81 6.46 6.14
C ILE A 75 2.49 5.39 6.98
N THR A 76 3.76 5.11 6.70
CA THR A 76 4.53 4.12 7.45
C THR A 76 4.63 4.51 8.91
N GLN A 77 4.94 5.76 9.19
CA GLN A 77 5.03 6.24 10.57
C GLN A 77 3.69 6.16 11.28
N GLY A 78 2.61 6.49 10.57
CA GLY A 78 1.28 6.40 11.14
C GLY A 78 0.89 4.98 11.49
N LEU A 79 1.14 4.04 10.60
CA LEU A 79 0.86 2.62 10.85
C LEU A 79 1.71 2.08 12.00
N ASP A 80 2.98 2.49 12.06
CA ASP A 80 3.86 2.08 13.15
C ASP A 80 3.36 2.62 14.49
N LYS A 81 2.87 3.83 14.51
CA LYS A 81 2.33 4.42 15.74
C LYS A 81 1.07 3.72 16.20
N LEU A 82 0.20 3.35 15.26
CA LEU A 82 -1.00 2.60 15.61
C LEU A 82 -0.63 1.25 16.21
N GLU A 83 0.32 0.57 15.60
CA GLU A 83 0.79 -0.72 16.09
C GLU A 83 1.41 -0.58 17.47
N SER A 84 2.24 0.42 17.67
CA SER A 84 2.86 0.70 18.95
C SER A 84 1.81 0.96 20.03
N GLY A 85 0.76 1.69 19.70
CA GLY A 85 -0.33 1.94 20.62
C GLY A 85 -1.05 0.69 21.05
N LEU A 86 -1.22 -0.25 20.11
CA LEU A 86 -1.90 -1.51 20.40
C LEU A 86 -1.06 -2.46 21.25
N ASN A 87 0.25 -2.30 21.23
CA ASN A 87 1.18 -3.19 21.96
C ASN A 87 1.55 -2.71 23.35
N LYS A 88 0.89 -1.71 23.86
CA LYS A 88 1.14 -1.18 25.20
C LYS A 88 0.46 -1.96 26.30
#